data_6a6db49beaae45114ff14c1c07eb0032
#
_entry.id   6a6db49beaae45114ff14c1c07eb0032
#
_cell.length_a   1.000
_cell.length_b   1.000
_cell.length_c   1.000
_cell.angle_alpha   90.00
_cell.angle_beta   90.00
_cell.angle_gamma   90.00
#
_symmetry.space_group_name_H-M   'P 1'
#
loop_
_entity.id
_entity.type
_entity.pdbx_description
1 polymer ?
#
loop_
_entity_poly.entity_id
_entity_poly.type
_entity_poly.pdbx_seq_one_letter_code
_entity_poly.pdbx_strand_id
1 'polypeptide(L)'
;MSEEIQKASLTVSITRLPADRWEDYRKIRLEGLETEQIAFSSSAEDEAKAPESLWNERIVNHIFAQKGSEVVGVIGLIFRVREKQKHIADIFGLFVKKEFRGTGIGDLLLKEAIKGASSREGIMKIELGVIEDQIPAVALYEKNGFKRVGRFSCELLVNGKCHDEILMEKLLQ
;
A
#
# COMPACT_ATOMS: atom_id res chain seq x y z
N MET A 1 -32.94 -24.50 14.51
CA MET A 1 -32.39 -23.25 15.05
C MET A 1 -30.86 -23.31 15.27
N SER A 2 -30.09 -23.88 14.34
CA SER A 2 -28.65 -24.05 14.54
C SER A 2 -27.80 -23.80 13.29
N GLU A 3 -28.36 -23.37 12.16
CA GLU A 3 -27.63 -23.12 10.91
C GLU A 3 -27.57 -21.65 10.46
N GLU A 4 -28.29 -20.73 11.13
CA GLU A 4 -28.29 -19.30 10.79
C GLU A 4 -27.19 -18.48 11.49
N ILE A 5 -26.46 -19.04 12.45
CA ILE A 5 -25.43 -18.32 13.23
C ILE A 5 -24.05 -18.33 12.56
N GLN A 6 -23.84 -19.11 11.49
CA GLN A 6 -22.51 -19.31 10.89
C GLN A 6 -22.24 -18.51 9.60
N LYS A 7 -23.10 -17.57 9.24
CA LYS A 7 -22.93 -16.68 8.06
C LYS A 7 -22.80 -15.21 8.41
N ALA A 8 -22.14 -14.86 9.51
CA ALA A 8 -21.51 -13.56 9.63
C ALA A 8 -20.19 -13.63 8.83
N SER A 9 -20.29 -13.56 7.53
CA SER A 9 -19.18 -13.22 6.65
C SER A 9 -18.70 -11.83 7.13
N LEU A 10 -17.64 -11.79 7.94
CA LEU A 10 -17.02 -10.54 8.38
C LEU A 10 -16.58 -9.81 7.13
N THR A 11 -17.40 -8.88 6.69
CA THR A 11 -17.16 -8.06 5.50
C THR A 11 -15.90 -7.23 5.74
N VAL A 12 -14.97 -7.27 4.80
CA VAL A 12 -13.79 -6.40 4.85
C VAL A 12 -14.24 -4.97 4.50
N SER A 13 -13.90 -4.01 5.35
CA SER A 13 -14.12 -2.59 5.11
C SER A 13 -12.82 -1.89 4.75
N ILE A 14 -12.88 -0.93 3.82
CA ILE A 14 -11.76 -0.07 3.47
C ILE A 14 -11.96 1.28 4.16
N THR A 15 -10.98 1.71 4.95
CA THR A 15 -11.11 2.90 5.81
C THR A 15 -9.77 3.59 6.06
N ARG A 16 -9.83 4.79 6.60
CA ARG A 16 -8.69 5.46 7.22
C ARG A 16 -8.77 5.28 8.73
N LEU A 17 -7.63 5.10 9.38
CA LEU A 17 -7.55 4.99 10.83
C LEU A 17 -7.21 6.35 11.45
N PRO A 18 -7.77 6.69 12.61
CA PRO A 18 -7.36 7.86 13.38
C PRO A 18 -5.94 7.66 13.94
N ALA A 19 -5.28 8.77 14.30
CA ALA A 19 -3.88 8.77 14.72
C ALA A 19 -3.62 7.91 15.98
N ASP A 20 -4.58 7.82 16.89
CA ASP A 20 -4.49 7.01 18.10
C ASP A 20 -4.46 5.50 17.84
N ARG A 21 -4.73 5.07 16.61
CA ARG A 21 -4.57 3.67 16.16
C ARG A 21 -3.24 3.40 15.46
N TRP A 22 -2.22 4.17 15.75
CA TRP A 22 -0.89 4.02 15.15
C TRP A 22 -0.24 2.65 15.41
N GLU A 23 -0.57 1.99 16.51
CA GLU A 23 -0.07 0.63 16.82
C GLU A 23 -0.56 -0.40 15.80
N ASP A 24 -1.80 -0.27 15.34
CA ASP A 24 -2.33 -1.15 14.28
C ASP A 24 -1.59 -0.94 12.95
N TYR A 25 -1.31 0.32 12.62
CA TYR A 25 -0.48 0.64 11.45
C TYR A 25 0.94 0.10 11.60
N ARG A 26 1.58 0.33 12.75
CA ARG A 26 2.92 -0.21 13.03
C ARG A 26 2.95 -1.73 12.89
N LYS A 27 1.97 -2.42 13.45
CA LYS A 27 1.88 -3.88 13.41
C LYS A 27 1.81 -4.40 11.96
N ILE A 28 0.85 -3.91 11.16
CA ILE A 28 0.70 -4.38 9.77
C ILE A 28 1.90 -4.01 8.90
N ARG A 29 2.51 -2.84 9.15
CA ARG A 29 3.70 -2.39 8.41
C ARG A 29 4.91 -3.26 8.70
N LEU A 30 5.20 -3.53 9.96
CA LEU A 30 6.33 -4.40 10.35
C LEU A 30 6.12 -5.83 9.84
N GLU A 31 4.92 -6.38 9.93
CA GLU A 31 4.59 -7.69 9.36
C GLU A 31 4.89 -7.73 7.86
N GLY A 32 4.52 -6.69 7.11
CA GLY A 32 4.82 -6.58 5.69
C GLY A 32 6.34 -6.57 5.40
N LEU A 33 7.09 -5.77 6.15
CA LEU A 33 8.55 -5.67 6.01
C LEU A 33 9.28 -6.98 6.35
N GLU A 34 8.79 -7.72 7.33
CA GLU A 34 9.38 -9.01 7.73
C GLU A 34 9.07 -10.13 6.72
N THR A 35 7.84 -10.15 6.20
CA THR A 35 7.38 -11.25 5.35
C THR A 35 7.65 -11.04 3.86
N GLU A 36 7.76 -9.78 3.41
CA GLU A 36 7.92 -9.40 2.00
C GLU A 36 9.18 -8.55 1.80
N GLN A 37 10.35 -9.09 2.13
CA GLN A 37 11.62 -8.36 2.16
C GLN A 37 11.99 -7.65 0.84
N ILE A 38 11.55 -8.16 -0.30
CA ILE A 38 11.80 -7.55 -1.61
C ILE A 38 10.70 -6.57 -2.05
N ALA A 39 9.63 -6.43 -1.29
CA ALA A 39 8.53 -5.51 -1.66
C ALA A 39 8.75 -4.07 -1.17
N PHE A 40 9.72 -3.86 -0.30
CA PHE A 40 9.93 -2.59 0.38
C PHE A 40 11.41 -2.22 0.43
N SER A 41 11.70 -0.92 0.30
CA SER A 41 13.05 -0.39 0.44
C SER A 41 13.52 -0.25 1.89
N SER A 42 12.60 -0.22 2.86
CA SER A 42 12.90 -0.13 4.28
C SER A 42 13.06 -1.52 4.91
N SER A 43 13.85 -1.62 5.99
CA SER A 43 13.94 -2.82 6.80
C SER A 43 13.00 -2.77 8.01
N ALA A 44 12.52 -3.95 8.45
CA ALA A 44 11.70 -4.05 9.66
C ALA A 44 12.49 -3.60 10.92
N GLU A 45 13.79 -3.93 10.97
CA GLU A 45 14.66 -3.55 12.09
C GLU A 45 14.78 -2.03 12.26
N ASP A 46 14.94 -1.30 11.15
CA ASP A 46 15.07 0.15 11.20
C ASP A 46 13.74 0.83 11.52
N GLU A 47 12.64 0.40 10.88
CA GLU A 47 11.33 0.99 11.17
C GLU A 47 10.83 0.67 12.58
N ALA A 48 11.16 -0.49 13.14
CA ALA A 48 10.78 -0.85 14.52
C ALA A 48 11.33 0.11 15.57
N LYS A 49 12.46 0.78 15.30
CA LYS A 49 13.11 1.78 16.19
C LYS A 49 12.45 3.16 16.11
N ALA A 50 11.52 3.38 15.17
CA ALA A 50 10.88 4.66 14.99
C ALA A 50 10.02 5.04 16.21
N PRO A 51 10.07 6.31 16.67
CA PRO A 51 9.26 6.76 17.79
C PRO A 51 7.77 6.81 17.43
N GLU A 52 6.90 6.76 18.44
CA GLU A 52 5.45 6.87 18.31
C GLU A 52 5.02 8.07 17.45
N SER A 53 5.65 9.24 17.69
CA SER A 53 5.34 10.46 16.94
C SER A 53 5.43 10.29 15.42
N LEU A 54 6.40 9.51 14.94
CA LEU A 54 6.58 9.23 13.53
C LEU A 54 5.48 8.32 12.97
N TRP A 55 5.02 7.34 13.77
CA TRP A 55 3.90 6.48 13.39
C TRP A 55 2.58 7.28 13.31
N ASN A 56 2.35 8.17 14.29
CA ASN A 56 1.21 9.09 14.31
C ASN A 56 1.19 10.03 13.10
N GLU A 57 2.35 10.54 12.69
CA GLU A 57 2.48 11.39 11.50
C GLU A 57 2.20 10.62 10.20
N ARG A 58 2.67 9.37 10.11
CA ARG A 58 2.57 8.57 8.90
C ARG A 58 1.19 7.97 8.65
N ILE A 59 0.47 7.57 9.71
CA ILE A 59 -0.80 6.83 9.59
C ILE A 59 -1.85 7.57 8.75
N VAL A 60 -1.87 8.90 8.81
CA VAL A 60 -2.84 9.73 8.08
C VAL A 60 -2.71 9.62 6.56
N ASN A 61 -1.54 9.17 6.08
CA ASN A 61 -1.26 8.95 4.67
C ASN A 61 -1.60 7.52 4.20
N HIS A 62 -2.27 6.73 5.04
CA HIS A 62 -2.57 5.34 4.73
C HIS A 62 -4.07 5.04 4.71
N ILE A 63 -4.42 4.05 3.91
CA ILE A 63 -5.75 3.45 3.78
C ILE A 63 -5.63 2.00 4.21
N PHE A 64 -6.60 1.51 4.96
CA PHE A 64 -6.53 0.20 5.59
C PHE A 64 -7.72 -0.66 5.18
N ALA A 65 -7.47 -1.96 5.05
CA ALA A 65 -8.50 -2.98 4.99
C ALA A 65 -8.66 -3.60 6.38
N GLN A 66 -9.88 -3.59 6.92
CA GLN A 66 -10.22 -4.14 8.23
C GLN A 66 -11.22 -5.28 8.10
N LYS A 67 -11.00 -6.36 8.86
CA LYS A 67 -11.97 -7.42 9.11
C LYS A 67 -12.33 -7.40 10.59
N GLY A 68 -13.53 -6.89 10.91
CA GLY A 68 -13.86 -6.54 12.29
C GLY A 68 -12.94 -5.45 12.82
N SER A 69 -12.23 -5.71 13.91
CA SER A 69 -11.24 -4.79 14.49
C SER A 69 -9.82 -5.02 13.95
N GLU A 70 -9.57 -6.12 13.24
CA GLU A 70 -8.25 -6.48 12.74
C GLU A 70 -7.91 -5.76 11.45
N VAL A 71 -6.71 -5.16 11.36
CA VAL A 71 -6.14 -4.63 10.11
C VAL A 71 -5.51 -5.78 9.35
N VAL A 72 -6.01 -6.02 8.13
CA VAL A 72 -5.60 -7.13 7.26
C VAL A 72 -4.89 -6.69 5.97
N GLY A 73 -4.86 -5.38 5.72
CA GLY A 73 -4.13 -4.80 4.58
C GLY A 73 -3.96 -3.30 4.71
N VAL A 74 -3.01 -2.76 3.97
CA VAL A 74 -2.64 -1.34 3.99
C VAL A 74 -2.12 -0.89 2.63
N ILE A 75 -2.33 0.39 2.30
CA ILE A 75 -1.72 1.08 1.16
C ILE A 75 -1.47 2.54 1.54
N GLY A 76 -0.35 3.10 1.11
CA GLY A 76 -0.01 4.51 1.29
C GLY A 76 -0.43 5.35 0.08
N LEU A 77 -0.87 6.57 0.35
CA LEU A 77 -1.16 7.60 -0.64
C LEU A 77 -0.67 8.95 -0.12
N ILE A 78 0.29 9.56 -0.82
CA ILE A 78 0.79 10.89 -0.51
C ILE A 78 0.70 11.82 -1.73
N PHE A 79 0.70 13.10 -1.46
CA PHE A 79 0.66 14.15 -2.47
C PHE A 79 1.95 14.96 -2.41
N ARG A 80 2.59 15.15 -3.56
CA ARG A 80 3.83 15.93 -3.59
C ARG A 80 3.55 17.40 -3.28
N VAL A 81 4.42 18.00 -2.48
CA VAL A 81 4.26 19.38 -1.98
C VAL A 81 5.04 20.41 -2.77
N ARG A 82 6.03 19.99 -3.59
CA ARG A 82 6.82 20.92 -4.40
C ARG A 82 5.94 21.53 -5.49
N GLU A 83 6.00 22.86 -5.65
CA GLU A 83 5.11 23.62 -6.54
C GLU A 83 4.95 23.02 -7.95
N LYS A 84 6.07 22.62 -8.57
CA LYS A 84 6.08 22.04 -9.92
C LYS A 84 5.69 20.58 -9.99
N GLN A 85 5.44 19.91 -8.86
CA GLN A 85 5.09 18.50 -8.74
C GLN A 85 3.79 18.26 -7.97
N LYS A 86 3.12 19.30 -7.49
CA LYS A 86 1.88 19.18 -6.68
C LYS A 86 0.70 18.55 -7.42
N HIS A 87 0.83 18.37 -8.74
CA HIS A 87 -0.14 17.64 -9.57
C HIS A 87 0.07 16.12 -9.55
N ILE A 88 1.03 15.60 -8.77
CA ILE A 88 1.40 14.20 -8.70
C ILE A 88 1.04 13.64 -7.32
N ALA A 89 0.41 12.48 -7.32
CA ALA A 89 0.24 11.64 -6.14
C ALA A 89 1.14 10.40 -6.25
N ASP A 90 1.67 9.93 -5.13
CA ASP A 90 2.44 8.70 -5.06
C ASP A 90 1.65 7.64 -4.26
N ILE A 91 1.54 6.43 -4.82
CA ILE A 91 1.05 5.24 -4.14
C ILE A 91 2.23 4.37 -3.75
N PHE A 92 2.22 3.83 -2.53
CA PHE A 92 3.32 3.02 -2.02
C PHE A 92 2.84 2.04 -0.94
N GLY A 93 3.68 1.06 -0.62
CA GLY A 93 3.53 0.23 0.56
C GLY A 93 2.25 -0.63 0.59
N LEU A 94 1.74 -1.06 -0.57
CA LEU A 94 0.62 -2.00 -0.63
C LEU A 94 1.03 -3.34 -0.02
N PHE A 95 0.33 -3.73 1.02
CA PHE A 95 0.48 -5.02 1.66
C PHE A 95 -0.88 -5.60 2.07
N VAL A 96 -1.04 -6.91 1.89
CA VAL A 96 -2.19 -7.68 2.37
C VAL A 96 -1.65 -8.93 3.08
N LYS A 97 -2.12 -9.21 4.28
CA LYS A 97 -1.74 -10.41 5.03
C LYS A 97 -1.95 -11.66 4.18
N LYS A 98 -1.03 -12.62 4.31
CA LYS A 98 -0.95 -13.81 3.45
C LYS A 98 -2.27 -14.57 3.36
N GLU A 99 -2.95 -14.76 4.49
CA GLU A 99 -4.21 -15.50 4.61
C GLU A 99 -5.42 -14.79 3.97
N PHE A 100 -5.26 -13.49 3.61
CA PHE A 100 -6.29 -12.70 2.95
C PHE A 100 -5.99 -12.39 1.48
N ARG A 101 -4.87 -12.91 0.94
CA ARG A 101 -4.53 -12.73 -0.47
C ARG A 101 -5.46 -13.54 -1.38
N GLY A 102 -5.59 -13.12 -2.63
CA GLY A 102 -6.48 -13.75 -3.60
C GLY A 102 -7.98 -13.46 -3.38
N THR A 103 -8.34 -12.67 -2.36
CA THR A 103 -9.74 -12.33 -2.03
C THR A 103 -10.20 -10.97 -2.59
N GLY A 104 -9.33 -10.27 -3.36
CA GLY A 104 -9.64 -8.96 -3.94
C GLY A 104 -9.32 -7.75 -3.05
N ILE A 105 -8.82 -7.95 -1.82
CA ILE A 105 -8.53 -6.85 -0.88
C ILE A 105 -7.49 -5.88 -1.44
N GLY A 106 -6.43 -6.37 -2.09
CA GLY A 106 -5.43 -5.51 -2.74
C GLY A 106 -6.03 -4.61 -3.82
N ASP A 107 -6.96 -5.13 -4.61
CA ASP A 107 -7.69 -4.38 -5.64
C ASP A 107 -8.60 -3.30 -5.02
N LEU A 108 -9.27 -3.61 -3.92
CA LEU A 108 -10.11 -2.65 -3.19
C LEU A 108 -9.28 -1.51 -2.60
N LEU A 109 -8.14 -1.82 -1.96
CA LEU A 109 -7.21 -0.83 -1.41
C LEU A 109 -6.67 0.08 -2.51
N LEU A 110 -6.22 -0.48 -3.63
CA LEU A 110 -5.69 0.27 -4.75
C LEU A 110 -6.76 1.19 -5.38
N LYS A 111 -7.97 0.69 -5.57
CA LYS A 111 -9.10 1.49 -6.08
C LYS A 111 -9.45 2.66 -5.17
N GLU A 112 -9.45 2.46 -3.86
CA GLU A 112 -9.71 3.54 -2.91
C GLU A 112 -8.58 4.59 -2.91
N ALA A 113 -7.31 4.16 -3.05
CA ALA A 113 -6.19 5.08 -3.22
C ALA A 113 -6.30 5.89 -4.52
N ILE A 114 -6.63 5.24 -5.66
CA ILE A 114 -6.86 5.92 -6.94
C ILE A 114 -8.02 6.93 -6.81
N LYS A 115 -9.13 6.54 -6.20
CA LYS A 115 -10.27 7.41 -5.95
C LYS A 115 -9.88 8.61 -5.09
N GLY A 116 -9.11 8.39 -4.01
CA GLY A 116 -8.61 9.46 -3.15
C GLY A 116 -7.71 10.45 -3.89
N ALA A 117 -6.86 9.96 -4.81
CA ALA A 117 -6.06 10.82 -5.68
C ALA A 117 -6.93 11.59 -6.69
N SER A 118 -7.85 10.89 -7.37
CA SER A 118 -8.69 11.49 -8.43
C SER A 118 -9.69 12.52 -7.90
N SER A 119 -10.10 12.41 -6.64
CA SER A 119 -11.05 13.36 -6.01
C SER A 119 -10.37 14.64 -5.52
N ARG A 120 -9.03 14.69 -5.50
CA ARG A 120 -8.29 15.89 -5.10
C ARG A 120 -8.05 16.79 -6.31
N GLU A 121 -8.53 18.02 -6.22
CA GLU A 121 -8.37 19.02 -7.29
C GLU A 121 -6.90 19.26 -7.62
N GLY A 122 -6.59 19.33 -8.91
CA GLY A 122 -5.25 19.59 -9.42
C GLY A 122 -4.34 18.36 -9.52
N ILE A 123 -4.75 17.19 -9.06
CA ILE A 123 -3.99 15.96 -9.30
C ILE A 123 -4.24 15.45 -10.72
N MET A 124 -3.16 15.26 -11.47
CA MET A 124 -3.20 14.88 -12.89
C MET A 124 -2.68 13.46 -13.13
N LYS A 125 -1.84 12.94 -12.23
CA LYS A 125 -1.31 11.60 -12.36
C LYS A 125 -0.94 10.97 -11.00
N ILE A 126 -0.86 9.65 -11.00
CA ILE A 126 -0.39 8.83 -9.89
C ILE A 126 0.87 8.09 -10.36
N GLU A 127 1.89 8.07 -9.52
CA GLU A 127 3.13 7.33 -9.73
C GLU A 127 3.31 6.26 -8.64
N LEU A 128 4.01 5.19 -8.97
CA LEU A 128 4.47 4.17 -8.04
C LEU A 128 5.72 3.45 -8.56
N GLY A 129 6.50 2.89 -7.62
CA GLY A 129 7.55 1.92 -7.90
C GLY A 129 7.12 0.53 -7.43
N VAL A 130 7.50 -0.50 -8.16
CA VAL A 130 7.27 -1.89 -7.80
C VAL A 130 8.43 -2.76 -8.25
N ILE A 131 8.91 -3.65 -7.39
CA ILE A 131 9.95 -4.60 -7.77
C ILE A 131 9.44 -5.56 -8.85
N GLU A 132 10.21 -5.71 -9.92
CA GLU A 132 9.81 -6.49 -11.11
C GLU A 132 9.44 -7.93 -10.77
N ASP A 133 10.13 -8.52 -9.77
CA ASP A 133 9.86 -9.89 -9.29
C ASP A 133 8.50 -10.04 -8.57
N GLN A 134 7.85 -8.93 -8.19
CA GLN A 134 6.53 -8.91 -7.56
C GLN A 134 5.41 -9.05 -8.61
N ILE A 135 5.42 -10.15 -9.35
CA ILE A 135 4.50 -10.39 -10.49
C ILE A 135 3.02 -10.13 -10.16
N PRO A 136 2.47 -10.60 -9.01
CA PRO A 136 1.07 -10.32 -8.67
C PRO A 136 0.77 -8.82 -8.47
N ALA A 137 1.72 -8.07 -7.90
CA ALA A 137 1.55 -6.63 -7.68
C ALA A 137 1.61 -5.88 -9.01
N VAL A 138 2.57 -6.20 -9.88
CA VAL A 138 2.67 -5.62 -11.23
C VAL A 138 1.39 -5.85 -12.01
N ALA A 139 0.88 -7.09 -12.05
CA ALA A 139 -0.38 -7.42 -12.73
C ALA A 139 -1.59 -6.66 -12.15
N LEU A 140 -1.62 -6.45 -10.83
CA LEU A 140 -2.66 -5.68 -10.16
C LEU A 140 -2.63 -4.22 -10.60
N TYR A 141 -1.46 -3.60 -10.67
CA TYR A 141 -1.32 -2.21 -11.14
C TYR A 141 -1.69 -2.08 -12.62
N GLU A 142 -1.21 -2.96 -13.49
CA GLU A 142 -1.57 -2.97 -14.92
C GLU A 142 -3.07 -3.11 -15.14
N LYS A 143 -3.74 -4.03 -14.41
CA LYS A 143 -5.21 -4.20 -14.43
C LYS A 143 -5.95 -2.92 -14.06
N ASN A 144 -5.38 -2.09 -13.16
CA ASN A 144 -5.97 -0.83 -12.72
C ASN A 144 -5.52 0.39 -13.56
N GLY A 145 -4.90 0.14 -14.71
CA GLY A 145 -4.60 1.16 -15.72
C GLY A 145 -3.27 1.88 -15.53
N PHE A 146 -2.38 1.36 -14.66
CA PHE A 146 -0.99 1.82 -14.61
C PHE A 146 -0.19 1.28 -15.79
N LYS A 147 0.73 2.10 -16.29
CA LYS A 147 1.65 1.76 -17.38
C LYS A 147 3.09 1.84 -16.90
N ARG A 148 3.92 0.91 -17.36
CA ARG A 148 5.37 0.96 -17.12
C ARG A 148 5.97 2.13 -17.89
N VAL A 149 6.76 2.97 -17.22
CA VAL A 149 7.38 4.17 -17.80
C VAL A 149 8.88 4.22 -17.61
N GLY A 150 9.42 3.38 -16.75
CA GLY A 150 10.85 3.30 -16.49
C GLY A 150 11.24 2.08 -15.68
N ARG A 151 12.57 1.88 -15.52
CA ARG A 151 13.16 0.81 -14.74
C ARG A 151 14.46 1.28 -14.12
N PHE A 152 14.65 0.99 -12.85
CA PHE A 152 15.93 1.10 -12.17
C PHE A 152 16.55 -0.28 -11.99
N SER A 153 17.75 -0.48 -12.51
CA SER A 153 18.47 -1.74 -12.36
C SER A 153 19.10 -1.83 -10.98
N CYS A 154 18.93 -2.99 -10.31
CA CYS A 154 19.51 -3.25 -9.00
C CYS A 154 19.11 -2.18 -7.95
N GLU A 155 17.84 -1.79 -7.90
CA GLU A 155 17.35 -0.79 -6.96
C GLU A 155 17.34 -1.31 -5.52
N LEU A 156 17.05 -2.61 -5.32
CA LEU A 156 17.21 -3.26 -4.03
C LEU A 156 18.27 -4.35 -4.08
N LEU A 157 19.06 -4.42 -3.01
CA LEU A 157 20.01 -5.51 -2.75
C LEU A 157 19.54 -6.27 -1.51
N VAL A 158 18.98 -7.46 -1.71
CA VAL A 158 18.47 -8.30 -0.62
C VAL A 158 19.20 -9.64 -0.64
N ASN A 159 19.84 -10.00 0.46
CA ASN A 159 20.62 -11.24 0.60
C ASN A 159 21.65 -11.44 -0.54
N GLY A 160 22.30 -10.36 -0.99
CA GLY A 160 23.30 -10.39 -2.07
C GLY A 160 22.71 -10.49 -3.48
N LYS A 161 21.37 -10.50 -3.63
CA LYS A 161 20.70 -10.51 -4.94
C LYS A 161 20.15 -9.11 -5.25
N CYS A 162 20.46 -8.61 -6.47
CA CYS A 162 19.86 -7.40 -7.02
C CYS A 162 18.42 -7.65 -7.46
N HIS A 163 17.55 -6.67 -7.18
CA HIS A 163 16.17 -6.63 -7.66
C HIS A 163 15.93 -5.30 -8.35
N ASP A 164 15.37 -5.36 -9.55
CA ASP A 164 15.07 -4.18 -10.35
C ASP A 164 13.69 -3.62 -9.97
N GLU A 165 13.57 -2.29 -10.00
CA GLU A 165 12.30 -1.61 -9.77
C GLU A 165 11.71 -1.11 -11.09
N ILE A 166 10.44 -1.38 -11.33
CA ILE A 166 9.66 -0.81 -12.42
C ILE A 166 8.95 0.44 -11.90
N LEU A 167 9.12 1.55 -12.63
CA LEU A 167 8.34 2.76 -12.42
C LEU A 167 7.05 2.68 -13.22
N MET A 168 5.92 2.92 -12.59
CA MET A 168 4.61 2.89 -13.23
C MET A 168 3.86 4.18 -12.96
N GLU A 169 3.06 4.63 -13.94
CA GLU A 169 2.19 5.78 -13.80
C GLU A 169 0.78 5.53 -14.32
N LYS A 170 -0.17 6.26 -13.76
CA LYS A 170 -1.55 6.35 -14.25
C LYS A 170 -1.91 7.82 -14.41
N LEU A 171 -2.20 8.23 -15.65
CA LEU A 171 -2.76 9.57 -15.92
C LEU A 171 -4.23 9.60 -15.48
N LEU A 172 -4.62 10.66 -14.81
CA LEU A 172 -5.99 10.96 -14.43
C LEU A 172 -6.56 11.94 -15.45
N GLN A 173 -7.76 11.62 -15.94
CA GLN A 173 -8.50 12.48 -16.89
C GLN A 173 -9.30 13.53 -16.12
#